data_8337cdc95feb6cf0d527dda95258d58c
#
_entry.id   8337cdc95feb6cf0d527dda95258d58c
#
_cell.length_a   1.000
_cell.length_b   1.000
_cell.length_c   1.000
_cell.angle_alpha   90.00
_cell.angle_beta   90.00
_cell.angle_gamma   90.00
#
_symmetry.space_group_name_H-M   'P 1'
#
loop_
_entity.id
_entity.type
_entity.pdbx_description
1 polymer ?
#
loop_
_entity_poly.entity_id
_entity_poly.type
_entity_poly.pdbx_seq_one_letter_code
_entity_poly.pdbx_strand_id
1 'polypeptide(L)'
;MANKTATPAKKTSVTALTKFFVLDTNVLLHDPTSVYRFEEHDVFLPIMTLEELDDHKKGLSEVSRNARQVTRILDEIVSSHSDGIDNGIALFGPSRKLASGRLFLQTQAISKDLPTGLPTAKADNQILAVVIHLQRLHPERAVILVSKDINMRIKARALGLEAQDYFNDKVLEDTDLLYTGVLELPANFWDRHGQGMESWKRDSLTLYRVKGPLCPKLLVNEFIYQAVSYTHLTLPTSDLV
;
A
#
# COMPACT_ATOMS: atom_id res chain seq x y z
N MET A 1 38.65 11.06 -51.84
CA MET A 1 37.92 10.06 -51.06
C MET A 1 37.43 10.74 -49.80
N ALA A 2 36.17 11.18 -49.78
CA ALA A 2 35.59 11.88 -48.65
C ALA A 2 34.74 10.93 -47.80
N ASN A 3 35.17 10.76 -46.54
CA ASN A 3 34.55 9.87 -45.59
C ASN A 3 33.36 10.62 -44.93
N LYS A 4 32.13 10.23 -45.26
CA LYS A 4 30.90 10.73 -44.63
C LYS A 4 30.67 10.02 -43.29
N THR A 5 30.95 10.70 -42.19
CA THR A 5 30.56 10.31 -40.85
C THR A 5 29.01 10.50 -40.73
N ALA A 6 28.31 9.38 -40.56
CA ALA A 6 26.90 9.34 -40.27
C ALA A 6 26.67 9.70 -38.82
N THR A 7 25.92 10.77 -38.56
CA THR A 7 25.43 11.20 -37.27
C THR A 7 24.34 10.23 -36.80
N PRO A 8 24.40 9.67 -35.58
CA PRO A 8 23.32 8.79 -35.09
C PRO A 8 22.04 9.60 -34.84
N ALA A 9 20.95 9.15 -35.43
CA ALA A 9 19.62 9.69 -35.22
C ALA A 9 19.24 9.62 -33.74
N LYS A 10 18.91 10.78 -33.17
CA LYS A 10 18.38 10.96 -31.83
C LYS A 10 17.01 10.24 -31.78
N LYS A 11 16.92 9.11 -31.06
CA LYS A 11 15.65 8.47 -30.74
C LYS A 11 14.84 9.45 -29.92
N THR A 12 13.82 10.03 -30.52
CA THR A 12 12.76 10.78 -29.85
C THR A 12 12.03 9.79 -28.96
N SER A 13 12.26 9.85 -27.66
CA SER A 13 11.43 9.15 -26.67
C SER A 13 10.04 9.76 -26.78
N VAL A 14 9.08 9.01 -27.30
CA VAL A 14 7.67 9.30 -27.14
C VAL A 14 7.41 9.23 -25.63
N THR A 15 7.25 10.37 -25.00
CA THR A 15 6.85 10.45 -23.59
C THR A 15 5.47 9.82 -23.55
N ALA A 16 5.35 8.62 -22.99
CA ALA A 16 4.06 7.99 -22.78
C ALA A 16 3.21 8.94 -21.92
N LEU A 17 2.01 9.29 -22.41
CA LEU A 17 1.10 10.16 -21.66
C LEU A 17 0.79 9.52 -20.31
N THR A 18 0.84 10.31 -19.26
CA THR A 18 0.48 9.85 -17.91
C THR A 18 -0.98 9.38 -17.90
N LYS A 19 -1.24 8.25 -17.23
CA LYS A 19 -2.59 7.67 -17.10
C LYS A 19 -3.31 8.29 -15.90
N PHE A 20 -4.64 8.18 -15.88
CA PHE A 20 -5.45 8.39 -14.70
C PHE A 20 -5.86 7.05 -14.09
N PHE A 21 -5.56 6.84 -12.82
CA PHE A 21 -6.05 5.71 -12.04
C PHE A 21 -7.14 6.18 -11.10
N VAL A 22 -8.37 5.73 -11.32
CA VAL A 22 -9.51 5.99 -10.44
C VAL A 22 -9.57 4.88 -9.40
N LEU A 23 -9.40 5.22 -8.13
CA LEU A 23 -9.36 4.23 -7.06
C LEU A 23 -10.72 4.04 -6.42
N ASP A 24 -11.11 2.79 -6.30
CA ASP A 24 -12.23 2.34 -5.49
C ASP A 24 -11.84 2.29 -4.00
N THR A 25 -12.81 2.43 -3.11
CA THR A 25 -12.65 2.46 -1.66
C THR A 25 -11.95 1.21 -1.13
N ASN A 26 -12.27 0.04 -1.70
CA ASN A 26 -11.70 -1.23 -1.25
C ASN A 26 -10.17 -1.31 -1.46
N VAL A 27 -9.61 -0.59 -2.44
CA VAL A 27 -8.17 -0.49 -2.66
C VAL A 27 -7.50 0.24 -1.50
N LEU A 28 -8.06 1.38 -1.10
CA LEU A 28 -7.56 2.19 0.01
C LEU A 28 -7.71 1.47 1.36
N LEU A 29 -8.83 0.77 1.57
CA LEU A 29 -9.08 -0.03 2.77
C LEU A 29 -8.14 -1.24 2.88
N HIS A 30 -7.67 -1.75 1.74
CA HIS A 30 -6.71 -2.85 1.69
C HIS A 30 -5.27 -2.36 1.89
N ASP A 31 -4.86 -1.30 1.17
CA ASP A 31 -3.53 -0.67 1.31
C ASP A 31 -3.68 0.84 1.48
N PRO A 32 -3.58 1.36 2.72
CA PRO A 32 -3.66 2.79 2.98
C PRO A 32 -2.63 3.64 2.25
N THR A 33 -1.53 3.04 1.80
CA THR A 33 -0.47 3.73 1.07
C THR A 33 -0.62 3.62 -0.46
N SER A 34 -1.72 3.00 -0.93
CA SER A 34 -1.94 2.74 -2.36
C SER A 34 -1.88 3.98 -3.24
N VAL A 35 -2.26 5.15 -2.72
CA VAL A 35 -2.15 6.44 -3.46
C VAL A 35 -0.72 6.74 -3.96
N TYR A 36 0.31 6.18 -3.32
CA TYR A 36 1.70 6.37 -3.70
C TYR A 36 2.27 5.27 -4.60
N ARG A 37 1.43 4.34 -5.10
CA ARG A 37 1.88 3.16 -5.84
C ARG A 37 1.75 3.25 -7.35
N PHE A 38 1.36 4.41 -7.88
CA PHE A 38 1.08 4.59 -9.30
C PHE A 38 2.19 5.36 -10.04
N GLU A 39 3.39 5.38 -9.49
CA GLU A 39 4.60 5.92 -10.10
C GLU A 39 4.42 7.37 -10.62
N GLU A 40 4.63 7.59 -11.94
CA GLU A 40 4.45 8.89 -12.61
C GLU A 40 2.99 9.19 -12.99
N HIS A 41 2.08 8.28 -12.71
CA HIS A 41 0.68 8.40 -13.11
C HIS A 41 -0.15 9.15 -12.09
N ASP A 42 -1.25 9.73 -12.55
CA ASP A 42 -2.14 10.50 -11.72
C ASP A 42 -3.20 9.59 -11.07
N VAL A 43 -3.52 9.89 -9.83
CA VAL A 43 -4.56 9.19 -9.04
C VAL A 43 -5.76 10.10 -8.92
N PHE A 44 -6.95 9.58 -9.17
CA PHE A 44 -8.22 10.27 -9.00
C PHE A 44 -9.08 9.57 -7.94
N LEU A 45 -9.55 10.34 -6.95
CA LEU A 45 -10.44 9.84 -5.90
C LEU A 45 -11.85 10.43 -6.09
N PRO A 46 -12.83 9.58 -6.39
CA PRO A 46 -14.24 9.96 -6.36
C PRO A 46 -14.69 10.43 -4.98
N ILE A 47 -15.67 11.34 -4.90
CA ILE A 47 -16.21 11.82 -3.62
C ILE A 47 -16.83 10.66 -2.82
N MET A 48 -17.46 9.71 -3.49
CA MET A 48 -18.05 8.52 -2.87
C MET A 48 -17.00 7.68 -2.13
N THR A 49 -15.78 7.60 -2.65
CA THR A 49 -14.69 6.92 -1.97
C THR A 49 -14.38 7.56 -0.61
N LEU A 50 -14.44 8.89 -0.50
CA LEU A 50 -14.22 9.61 0.75
C LEU A 50 -15.38 9.41 1.74
N GLU A 51 -16.64 9.39 1.25
CA GLU A 51 -17.81 9.13 2.07
C GLU A 51 -17.81 7.71 2.64
N GLU A 52 -17.49 6.71 1.81
CA GLU A 52 -17.38 5.32 2.26
C GLU A 52 -16.23 5.12 3.26
N LEU A 53 -15.09 5.81 3.06
CA LEU A 53 -13.99 5.79 4.04
C LEU A 53 -14.45 6.33 5.39
N ASP A 54 -15.30 7.37 5.42
CA ASP A 54 -15.83 7.94 6.66
C ASP A 54 -16.73 6.95 7.40
N ASP A 55 -17.58 6.24 6.68
CA ASP A 55 -18.45 5.19 7.24
C ASP A 55 -17.65 4.04 7.86
N HIS A 56 -16.50 3.68 7.27
CA HIS A 56 -15.65 2.59 7.75
C HIS A 56 -14.73 2.94 8.93
N LYS A 57 -14.63 4.21 9.34
CA LYS A 57 -13.76 4.63 10.46
C LYS A 57 -14.18 4.08 11.82
N LYS A 58 -15.43 3.67 11.99
CA LYS A 58 -15.99 3.23 13.28
C LYS A 58 -15.59 1.79 13.59
N GLY A 59 -15.14 1.55 14.83
CA GLY A 59 -14.78 0.22 15.31
C GLY A 59 -13.28 -0.04 15.45
N LEU A 60 -12.95 -1.29 15.79
CA LEU A 60 -11.58 -1.75 16.07
C LEU A 60 -11.04 -2.72 15.01
N SER A 61 -11.80 -2.97 13.95
CA SER A 61 -11.37 -3.85 12.86
C SER A 61 -10.14 -3.30 12.12
N GLU A 62 -9.46 -4.16 11.40
CA GLU A 62 -8.36 -3.76 10.52
C GLU A 62 -8.83 -2.75 9.47
N VAL A 63 -9.99 -2.99 8.86
CA VAL A 63 -10.63 -2.08 7.90
C VAL A 63 -10.81 -0.69 8.51
N SER A 64 -11.31 -0.60 9.76
CA SER A 64 -11.49 0.69 10.43
C SER A 64 -10.18 1.39 10.76
N ARG A 65 -9.13 0.64 11.07
CA ARG A 65 -7.77 1.21 11.26
C ARG A 65 -7.22 1.75 9.94
N ASN A 66 -7.37 0.98 8.86
CA ASN A 66 -6.93 1.37 7.53
C ASN A 66 -7.69 2.61 7.05
N ALA A 67 -9.02 2.68 7.22
CA ALA A 67 -9.81 3.86 6.89
C ALA A 67 -9.30 5.14 7.60
N ARG A 68 -8.99 5.05 8.90
CA ARG A 68 -8.41 6.16 9.65
C ARG A 68 -7.00 6.54 9.15
N GLN A 69 -6.20 5.55 8.77
CA GLN A 69 -4.86 5.79 8.23
C GLN A 69 -4.91 6.48 6.87
N VAL A 70 -5.76 6.01 5.96
CA VAL A 70 -6.00 6.66 4.65
C VAL A 70 -6.39 8.11 4.85
N THR A 71 -7.37 8.37 5.72
CA THR A 71 -7.84 9.75 5.95
C THR A 71 -6.73 10.66 6.44
N ARG A 72 -5.83 10.19 7.34
CA ARG A 72 -4.68 10.97 7.78
C ARG A 72 -3.70 11.25 6.64
N ILE A 73 -3.41 10.23 5.81
CA ILE A 73 -2.54 10.40 4.64
C ILE A 73 -3.12 11.43 3.67
N LEU A 74 -4.42 11.36 3.38
CA LEU A 74 -5.09 12.33 2.50
C LEU A 74 -5.09 13.73 3.09
N ASP A 75 -5.34 13.89 4.39
CA ASP A 75 -5.28 15.16 5.09
C ASP A 75 -3.87 15.77 5.04
N GLU A 76 -2.83 14.97 5.27
CA GLU A 76 -1.44 15.40 5.14
C GLU A 76 -1.11 15.87 3.72
N ILE A 77 -1.56 15.13 2.68
CA ILE A 77 -1.35 15.49 1.28
C ILE A 77 -2.04 16.82 0.98
N VAL A 78 -3.31 16.99 1.36
CA VAL A 78 -4.09 18.20 1.09
C VAL A 78 -3.52 19.40 1.86
N SER A 79 -3.18 19.22 3.14
CA SER A 79 -2.65 20.29 3.99
C SER A 79 -1.25 20.75 3.60
N SER A 80 -0.49 19.92 2.89
CA SER A 80 0.86 20.28 2.42
C SER A 80 0.88 21.22 1.21
N HIS A 81 -0.30 21.50 0.61
CA HIS A 81 -0.43 22.33 -0.59
C HIS A 81 -1.25 23.59 -0.31
N SER A 82 -0.65 24.76 -0.63
CA SER A 82 -1.29 26.07 -0.53
C SER A 82 -2.05 26.47 -1.78
N ASP A 83 -1.74 25.84 -2.91
CA ASP A 83 -2.34 26.14 -4.20
C ASP A 83 -3.53 25.22 -4.44
N GLY A 84 -4.65 25.77 -4.89
CA GLY A 84 -5.95 25.08 -4.96
C GLY A 84 -5.91 23.63 -5.51
N ILE A 85 -6.86 22.83 -5.07
CA ILE A 85 -6.99 21.39 -5.34
C ILE A 85 -7.27 21.07 -6.83
N ASP A 86 -7.76 22.03 -7.59
CA ASP A 86 -8.27 21.83 -8.96
C ASP A 86 -7.22 21.34 -9.97
N ASN A 87 -5.95 21.68 -9.76
CA ASN A 87 -4.85 21.29 -10.64
C ASN A 87 -4.15 19.99 -10.23
N GLY A 88 -4.73 19.28 -9.26
CA GLY A 88 -4.13 18.09 -8.65
C GLY A 88 -2.97 18.42 -7.72
N ILE A 89 -2.84 17.65 -6.66
CA ILE A 89 -1.85 17.77 -5.61
C ILE A 89 -0.69 16.82 -5.90
N ALA A 90 0.53 17.34 -5.96
CA ALA A 90 1.69 16.50 -6.24
C ALA A 90 1.88 15.43 -5.14
N LEU A 91 2.01 14.18 -5.55
CA LEU A 91 2.27 13.06 -4.66
C LEU A 91 3.78 12.95 -4.43
N PHE A 92 4.19 13.17 -3.18
CA PHE A 92 5.55 12.90 -2.74
C PHE A 92 5.49 11.76 -1.71
N GLY A 93 5.70 10.54 -2.17
CA GLY A 93 5.75 9.39 -1.26
C GLY A 93 6.89 9.49 -0.24
N PRO A 94 6.86 8.68 0.84
CA PRO A 94 7.92 8.62 1.85
C PRO A 94 9.30 8.32 1.25
N SER A 95 9.30 7.76 0.06
CA SER A 95 10.48 7.62 -0.80
C SER A 95 10.15 8.34 -2.10
N ARG A 96 10.86 9.42 -2.42
CA ARG A 96 10.72 10.22 -3.67
C ARG A 96 10.78 9.39 -4.97
N LYS A 97 11.03 8.09 -4.88
CA LYS A 97 11.08 7.15 -6.00
C LYS A 97 9.75 6.45 -6.28
N LEU A 98 8.75 6.55 -5.39
CA LEU A 98 7.52 5.74 -5.47
C LEU A 98 6.33 6.47 -6.09
N ALA A 99 6.31 7.80 -6.08
CA ALA A 99 5.23 8.57 -6.69
C ALA A 99 5.77 9.92 -7.18
N SER A 100 5.48 10.25 -8.42
CA SER A 100 5.75 11.55 -9.03
C SER A 100 4.52 12.10 -9.78
N GLY A 101 3.40 11.38 -9.74
CA GLY A 101 2.11 11.80 -10.25
C GLY A 101 1.38 12.77 -9.32
N ARG A 102 0.13 13.04 -9.62
CA ARG A 102 -0.74 13.95 -8.86
C ARG A 102 -1.97 13.24 -8.32
N LEU A 103 -2.45 13.70 -7.18
CA LEU A 103 -3.74 13.32 -6.62
C LEU A 103 -4.79 14.34 -7.04
N PHE A 104 -5.85 13.87 -7.65
CA PHE A 104 -7.04 14.64 -7.97
C PHE A 104 -8.19 14.17 -7.09
N LEU A 105 -8.95 15.12 -6.58
CA LEU A 105 -10.17 14.85 -5.84
C LEU A 105 -11.36 15.31 -6.70
N GLN A 106 -12.45 14.56 -6.67
CA GLN A 106 -13.67 14.99 -7.33
C GLN A 106 -14.24 16.22 -6.62
N THR A 107 -14.38 17.32 -7.34
CA THR A 107 -14.94 18.57 -6.82
C THR A 107 -16.35 18.87 -7.35
N GLN A 108 -16.79 18.15 -8.38
CA GLN A 108 -18.11 18.39 -9.04
C GLN A 108 -18.94 17.11 -9.05
N ALA A 109 -20.27 17.26 -8.90
CA ALA A 109 -21.20 16.16 -9.03
C ALA A 109 -21.29 15.65 -10.47
N ILE A 110 -21.04 14.36 -10.69
CA ILE A 110 -21.04 13.71 -12.01
C ILE A 110 -22.14 12.66 -12.01
N SER A 111 -23.40 13.08 -12.17
CA SER A 111 -24.54 12.14 -12.20
C SER A 111 -25.09 11.85 -13.59
N LYS A 112 -24.73 12.65 -14.61
CA LYS A 112 -25.37 12.62 -15.93
C LYS A 112 -24.75 11.63 -16.92
N ASP A 113 -23.64 10.99 -16.57
CA ASP A 113 -22.86 10.19 -17.51
C ASP A 113 -23.14 8.69 -17.46
N LEU A 114 -23.99 8.24 -16.51
CA LEU A 114 -24.39 6.84 -16.44
C LEU A 114 -25.38 6.45 -17.53
N PRO A 115 -25.25 5.25 -18.11
CA PRO A 115 -26.28 4.69 -19.01
C PRO A 115 -27.62 4.58 -18.30
N THR A 116 -28.71 4.85 -19.05
CA THR A 116 -30.10 4.67 -18.60
C THR A 116 -30.30 3.20 -18.18
N GLY A 117 -30.61 2.97 -16.91
CA GLY A 117 -30.82 1.63 -16.36
C GLY A 117 -29.90 1.27 -15.18
N LEU A 118 -28.83 2.03 -14.93
CA LEU A 118 -28.04 1.87 -13.73
C LEU A 118 -28.55 2.81 -12.62
N PRO A 119 -28.88 2.28 -11.42
CA PRO A 119 -29.29 3.13 -10.29
C PRO A 119 -28.17 4.10 -9.90
N THR A 120 -28.44 5.40 -9.96
CA THR A 120 -27.44 6.45 -9.61
C THR A 120 -27.14 6.51 -8.12
N ALA A 121 -28.00 5.94 -7.29
CA ALA A 121 -27.85 5.93 -5.83
C ALA A 121 -26.81 4.94 -5.30
N LYS A 122 -26.30 4.01 -6.14
CA LYS A 122 -25.28 3.07 -5.71
C LYS A 122 -23.89 3.68 -5.85
N ALA A 123 -23.07 3.59 -4.80
CA ALA A 123 -21.71 4.12 -4.76
C ALA A 123 -20.85 3.61 -5.93
N ASP A 124 -20.85 2.29 -6.20
CA ASP A 124 -20.17 1.71 -7.36
C ASP A 124 -20.53 2.42 -8.67
N ASN A 125 -21.81 2.69 -8.89
CA ASN A 125 -22.27 3.31 -10.13
C ASN A 125 -21.83 4.77 -10.23
N GLN A 126 -21.72 5.47 -9.10
CA GLN A 126 -21.17 6.83 -9.07
C GLN A 126 -19.68 6.85 -9.41
N ILE A 127 -18.90 5.88 -8.90
CA ILE A 127 -17.49 5.71 -9.28
C ILE A 127 -17.37 5.43 -10.79
N LEU A 128 -18.21 4.55 -11.35
CA LEU A 128 -18.26 4.29 -12.80
C LEU A 128 -18.59 5.56 -13.60
N ALA A 129 -19.53 6.39 -13.11
CA ALA A 129 -19.85 7.68 -13.74
C ALA A 129 -18.63 8.61 -13.81
N VAL A 130 -17.82 8.63 -12.74
CA VAL A 130 -16.57 9.39 -12.70
C VAL A 130 -15.59 8.89 -13.77
N VAL A 131 -15.41 7.58 -13.91
CA VAL A 131 -14.52 7.01 -14.93
C VAL A 131 -14.97 7.39 -16.33
N ILE A 132 -16.28 7.27 -16.65
CA ILE A 132 -16.86 7.66 -17.94
C ILE A 132 -16.62 9.14 -18.20
N HIS A 133 -16.86 9.98 -17.21
CA HIS A 133 -16.69 11.42 -17.32
C HIS A 133 -15.24 11.79 -17.61
N LEU A 134 -14.30 11.23 -16.88
CA LEU A 134 -12.86 11.46 -17.07
C LEU A 134 -12.38 11.01 -18.46
N GLN A 135 -12.86 9.85 -18.96
CA GLN A 135 -12.55 9.41 -20.33
C GLN A 135 -13.01 10.41 -21.39
N ARG A 136 -14.17 11.03 -21.18
CA ARG A 136 -14.70 12.06 -22.12
C ARG A 136 -13.93 13.35 -22.04
N LEU A 137 -13.49 13.76 -20.84
CA LEU A 137 -12.70 14.98 -20.65
C LEU A 137 -11.27 14.84 -21.16
N HIS A 138 -10.70 13.63 -21.06
CA HIS A 138 -9.31 13.36 -21.40
C HIS A 138 -9.18 12.21 -22.40
N PRO A 139 -9.70 12.38 -23.64
CA PRO A 139 -9.67 11.32 -24.66
C PRO A 139 -8.25 10.92 -25.07
N GLU A 140 -7.26 11.76 -24.79
CA GLU A 140 -5.84 11.53 -25.06
C GLU A 140 -5.14 10.68 -24.00
N ARG A 141 -5.80 10.44 -22.86
CA ARG A 141 -5.21 9.72 -21.72
C ARG A 141 -6.00 8.45 -21.40
N ALA A 142 -5.30 7.40 -21.03
CA ALA A 142 -5.96 6.20 -20.51
C ALA A 142 -6.52 6.49 -19.11
N VAL A 143 -7.79 6.20 -18.89
CA VAL A 143 -8.48 6.26 -17.58
C VAL A 143 -8.81 4.85 -17.17
N ILE A 144 -8.27 4.41 -16.05
CA ILE A 144 -8.32 3.02 -15.58
C ILE A 144 -8.95 2.99 -14.19
N LEU A 145 -10.01 2.21 -14.06
CA LEU A 145 -10.58 1.90 -12.75
C LEU A 145 -9.70 0.86 -12.05
N VAL A 146 -9.32 1.12 -10.81
CA VAL A 146 -8.63 0.14 -9.95
C VAL A 146 -9.55 -0.26 -8.81
N SER A 147 -9.88 -1.54 -8.75
CA SER A 147 -10.77 -2.10 -7.72
C SER A 147 -10.42 -3.55 -7.42
N LYS A 148 -10.48 -3.94 -6.14
CA LYS A 148 -10.37 -5.34 -5.72
C LYS A 148 -11.70 -6.10 -5.89
N ASP A 149 -12.82 -5.39 -6.07
CA ASP A 149 -14.12 -6.02 -6.31
C ASP A 149 -14.23 -6.51 -7.76
N ILE A 150 -14.34 -7.83 -7.92
CA ILE A 150 -14.51 -8.49 -9.21
C ILE A 150 -15.78 -7.99 -9.92
N ASN A 151 -16.90 -7.82 -9.19
CA ASN A 151 -18.17 -7.38 -9.77
C ASN A 151 -18.06 -5.94 -10.30
N MET A 152 -17.36 -5.07 -9.58
CA MET A 152 -17.08 -3.71 -10.01
C MET A 152 -16.28 -3.69 -11.32
N ARG A 153 -15.23 -4.52 -11.42
CA ARG A 153 -14.43 -4.66 -12.64
C ARG A 153 -15.22 -5.25 -13.81
N ILE A 154 -16.11 -6.22 -13.55
CA ILE A 154 -17.00 -6.80 -14.59
C ILE A 154 -17.97 -5.73 -15.10
N LYS A 155 -18.61 -4.95 -14.20
CA LYS A 155 -19.50 -3.83 -14.58
C LYS A 155 -18.76 -2.80 -15.44
N ALA A 156 -17.55 -2.40 -15.02
CA ALA A 156 -16.73 -1.45 -15.76
C ALA A 156 -16.46 -1.95 -17.20
N ARG A 157 -16.00 -3.19 -17.35
CA ARG A 157 -15.72 -3.79 -18.64
C ARG A 157 -16.98 -3.92 -19.53
N ALA A 158 -18.12 -4.25 -18.94
CA ALA A 158 -19.40 -4.29 -19.66
C ALA A 158 -19.81 -2.92 -20.20
N LEU A 159 -19.35 -1.83 -19.58
CA LEU A 159 -19.53 -0.44 -20.04
C LEU A 159 -18.43 0.02 -21.00
N GLY A 160 -17.48 -0.84 -21.39
CA GLY A 160 -16.35 -0.49 -22.25
C GLY A 160 -15.23 0.28 -21.54
N LEU A 161 -15.21 0.25 -20.19
CA LEU A 161 -14.19 0.92 -19.39
C LEU A 161 -13.02 -0.01 -19.11
N GLU A 162 -11.82 0.53 -19.08
CA GLU A 162 -10.64 -0.21 -18.61
C GLU A 162 -10.69 -0.36 -17.09
N ALA A 163 -10.54 -1.59 -16.60
CA ALA A 163 -10.54 -1.90 -15.18
C ALA A 163 -9.48 -2.95 -14.84
N GLN A 164 -8.73 -2.68 -13.76
CA GLN A 164 -7.63 -3.51 -13.28
C GLN A 164 -7.84 -3.88 -11.82
N ASP A 165 -7.27 -5.04 -11.43
CA ASP A 165 -7.14 -5.42 -10.03
C ASP A 165 -5.97 -4.67 -9.40
N TYR A 166 -6.02 -4.49 -8.07
CA TYR A 166 -4.91 -3.95 -7.31
C TYR A 166 -4.03 -5.10 -6.81
N PHE A 167 -2.89 -5.30 -7.46
CA PHE A 167 -1.97 -6.42 -7.22
C PHE A 167 -0.89 -6.15 -6.17
N ASN A 168 -0.90 -5.02 -5.50
CA ASN A 168 0.07 -4.76 -4.46
C ASN A 168 -0.33 -5.46 -3.15
N ASP A 169 -0.66 -6.73 -3.26
CA ASP A 169 -0.84 -7.57 -2.09
C ASP A 169 0.53 -7.70 -1.40
N LYS A 170 0.58 -7.37 -0.11
CA LYS A 170 1.74 -7.60 0.75
C LYS A 170 1.96 -9.10 1.00
N VAL A 171 1.36 -9.96 0.20
CA VAL A 171 1.66 -11.38 0.20
C VAL A 171 3.07 -11.49 -0.38
N LEU A 172 4.00 -11.89 0.44
CA LEU A 172 5.28 -12.41 -0.03
C LEU A 172 4.92 -13.52 -1.02
N GLU A 173 5.08 -13.25 -2.32
CA GLU A 173 4.84 -14.25 -3.37
C GLU A 173 5.72 -15.48 -3.18
N ASP A 174 6.77 -15.31 -2.39
CA ASP A 174 7.71 -16.34 -2.02
C ASP A 174 7.44 -16.75 -0.57
N THR A 175 6.66 -17.81 -0.38
CA THR A 175 6.40 -18.41 0.94
C THR A 175 7.68 -18.90 1.61
N ASP A 176 8.76 -19.11 0.84
CA ASP A 176 10.07 -19.50 1.35
C ASP A 176 10.76 -18.35 2.12
N LEU A 177 10.31 -17.10 1.92
CA LEU A 177 10.75 -15.93 2.68
C LEU A 177 9.98 -15.72 3.99
N LEU A 178 8.86 -16.44 4.19
CA LEU A 178 8.13 -16.38 5.44
C LEU A 178 8.92 -17.11 6.52
N TYR A 179 9.07 -16.42 7.66
CA TYR A 179 9.59 -17.08 8.86
C TYR A 179 8.68 -18.26 9.24
N THR A 180 9.26 -19.44 9.30
CA THR A 180 8.51 -20.70 9.55
C THR A 180 7.91 -20.77 10.96
N GLY A 181 8.16 -19.77 11.79
CA GLY A 181 7.76 -19.74 13.20
C GLY A 181 8.70 -20.51 14.13
N VAL A 182 9.71 -21.18 13.55
CA VAL A 182 10.69 -21.99 14.32
C VAL A 182 12.09 -21.71 13.79
N LEU A 183 13.00 -21.36 14.70
CA LEU A 183 14.44 -21.29 14.47
C LEU A 183 15.11 -22.43 15.22
N GLU A 184 15.63 -23.42 14.50
CA GLU A 184 16.41 -24.47 15.14
C GLU A 184 17.76 -23.94 15.59
N LEU A 185 17.99 -24.05 16.91
CA LEU A 185 19.26 -23.67 17.52
C LEU A 185 20.22 -24.87 17.51
N PRO A 186 21.52 -24.67 17.27
CA PRO A 186 22.49 -25.75 17.28
C PRO A 186 22.57 -26.37 18.68
N ALA A 187 22.85 -27.69 18.74
CA ALA A 187 22.92 -28.43 19.98
C ALA A 187 23.88 -27.84 21.04
N ASN A 188 24.90 -27.13 20.58
CA ASN A 188 25.89 -26.46 21.45
C ASN A 188 25.53 -24.97 21.71
N PHE A 189 24.27 -24.58 21.54
CA PHE A 189 23.84 -23.19 21.74
C PHE A 189 24.21 -22.68 23.13
N TRP A 190 23.91 -23.43 24.17
CA TRP A 190 24.19 -23.02 25.55
C TRP A 190 25.70 -23.01 25.89
N ASP A 191 26.49 -23.86 25.27
CA ASP A 191 27.94 -23.85 25.44
C ASP A 191 28.56 -22.57 24.94
N ARG A 192 27.98 -22.01 23.88
CA ARG A 192 28.46 -20.77 23.22
C ARG A 192 27.87 -19.50 23.79
N HIS A 193 26.64 -19.54 24.32
CA HIS A 193 25.88 -18.37 24.74
C HIS A 193 25.63 -18.34 26.25
N GLY A 194 25.76 -19.48 26.95
CA GLY A 194 25.53 -19.59 28.37
C GLY A 194 26.69 -19.11 29.24
N GLN A 195 27.94 -19.15 28.75
CA GLN A 195 29.11 -18.79 29.55
C GLN A 195 29.17 -17.31 29.99
N GLY A 196 28.45 -16.43 29.29
CA GLY A 196 28.35 -15.00 29.62
C GLY A 196 26.93 -14.56 30.00
N MET A 197 26.08 -15.51 30.39
CA MET A 197 24.69 -15.22 30.74
C MET A 197 24.63 -14.54 32.10
N GLU A 198 24.02 -13.37 32.13
CA GLU A 198 23.69 -12.62 33.33
C GLU A 198 22.23 -12.88 33.71
N SER A 199 21.93 -13.01 35.02
CA SER A 199 20.56 -13.14 35.48
C SER A 199 20.28 -12.23 36.67
N TRP A 200 19.07 -11.64 36.72
CA TRP A 200 18.63 -10.82 37.85
C TRP A 200 17.12 -11.02 38.07
N LYS A 201 16.66 -10.73 39.26
CA LYS A 201 15.25 -10.76 39.61
C LYS A 201 14.63 -9.38 39.55
N ARG A 202 13.46 -9.32 38.95
CA ARG A 202 12.60 -8.13 38.97
C ARG A 202 11.20 -8.57 39.31
N ASP A 203 10.71 -8.20 40.48
CA ASP A 203 9.44 -8.68 41.06
C ASP A 203 9.38 -10.22 41.12
N SER A 204 8.40 -10.83 40.49
CA SER A 204 8.24 -12.30 40.39
C SER A 204 8.98 -12.95 39.23
N LEU A 205 9.65 -12.16 38.39
CA LEU A 205 10.29 -12.60 37.16
C LEU A 205 11.81 -12.74 37.34
N THR A 206 12.39 -13.80 36.77
CA THR A 206 13.82 -13.91 36.60
C THR A 206 14.16 -13.55 35.14
N LEU A 207 14.96 -12.52 34.97
CA LEU A 207 15.40 -12.02 33.67
C LEU A 207 16.81 -12.57 33.40
N TYR A 208 17.05 -12.90 32.14
CA TYR A 208 18.33 -13.40 31.66
C TYR A 208 18.80 -12.56 30.50
N ARG A 209 20.08 -12.18 30.49
CA ARG A 209 20.74 -11.54 29.37
C ARG A 209 21.69 -12.55 28.73
N VAL A 210 21.40 -12.93 27.50
CA VAL A 210 22.21 -13.86 26.70
C VAL A 210 22.96 -13.06 25.64
N LYS A 211 24.27 -13.34 25.49
CA LYS A 211 25.12 -12.70 24.49
C LYS A 211 25.74 -13.78 23.61
N GLY A 212 25.83 -13.54 22.31
CA GLY A 212 26.50 -14.48 21.42
C GLY A 212 26.18 -14.25 19.94
N PRO A 213 26.87 -14.95 19.04
CA PRO A 213 26.81 -14.69 17.60
C PRO A 213 25.45 -14.98 16.96
N LEU A 214 24.57 -15.75 17.61
CA LEU A 214 23.22 -16.03 17.10
C LEU A 214 22.15 -15.06 17.65
N CYS A 215 22.46 -14.28 18.70
CA CYS A 215 21.49 -13.33 19.27
C CYS A 215 20.90 -12.33 18.25
N PRO A 216 21.65 -11.80 17.27
CA PRO A 216 21.10 -10.92 16.24
C PRO A 216 20.10 -11.57 15.27
N LYS A 217 20.02 -12.90 15.26
CA LYS A 217 19.07 -13.66 14.43
C LYS A 217 17.77 -13.98 15.14
N LEU A 218 17.74 -13.81 16.48
CA LEU A 218 16.54 -14.05 17.27
C LEU A 218 15.56 -12.89 17.09
N LEU A 219 14.30 -13.22 16.91
CA LEU A 219 13.23 -12.22 16.75
C LEU A 219 12.72 -11.77 18.12
N VAL A 220 12.19 -10.55 18.14
CA VAL A 220 11.50 -10.01 19.33
C VAL A 220 10.28 -10.88 19.65
N ASN A 221 10.09 -11.24 20.93
CA ASN A 221 9.06 -12.18 21.42
C ASN A 221 9.23 -13.62 20.96
N GLU A 222 10.40 -14.03 20.51
CA GLU A 222 10.69 -15.41 20.22
C GLU A 222 10.91 -16.19 21.52
N PHE A 223 10.40 -17.44 21.55
CA PHE A 223 10.56 -18.33 22.70
C PHE A 223 11.72 -19.27 22.43
N ILE A 224 12.67 -19.35 23.35
CA ILE A 224 13.69 -20.38 23.32
C ILE A 224 13.19 -21.56 24.14
N TYR A 225 13.04 -22.72 23.48
CA TYR A 225 12.56 -23.96 24.10
C TYR A 225 13.63 -25.05 24.01
N GLN A 226 13.84 -25.72 25.12
CA GLN A 226 14.71 -26.92 25.19
C GLN A 226 13.94 -28.10 25.80
N ALA A 227 13.73 -29.13 25.01
CA ALA A 227 12.88 -30.27 25.39
C ALA A 227 13.29 -31.01 26.66
N VAL A 228 14.58 -30.97 27.01
CA VAL A 228 15.14 -31.73 28.15
C VAL A 228 15.00 -31.01 29.50
N SER A 229 14.88 -29.68 29.50
CA SER A 229 14.90 -28.88 30.74
C SER A 229 13.61 -28.18 31.11
N TYR A 230 12.58 -28.26 30.26
CA TYR A 230 11.31 -27.52 30.40
C TYR A 230 11.48 -26.01 30.64
N THR A 231 12.64 -25.46 30.31
CA THR A 231 12.95 -24.05 30.50
C THR A 231 12.63 -23.34 29.19
N HIS A 232 11.68 -22.41 29.22
CA HIS A 232 11.42 -21.49 28.10
C HIS A 232 11.75 -20.08 28.55
N LEU A 233 12.38 -19.33 27.64
CA LEU A 233 12.71 -17.94 27.80
C LEU A 233 11.93 -17.15 26.78
N THR A 234 11.27 -16.07 27.21
CA THR A 234 10.65 -15.08 26.32
C THR A 234 11.60 -13.91 26.11
N LEU A 235 11.76 -13.50 24.87
CA LEU A 235 12.50 -12.29 24.54
C LEU A 235 11.56 -11.08 24.66
N PRO A 236 11.96 -9.99 25.35
CA PRO A 236 11.12 -8.82 25.50
C PRO A 236 10.97 -8.04 24.20
N THR A 237 9.83 -7.33 24.09
CA THR A 237 9.44 -6.56 22.88
C THR A 237 10.24 -5.30 22.63
N SER A 238 11.07 -4.83 23.56
CA SER A 238 11.55 -3.46 23.52
C SER A 238 13.00 -3.20 23.85
N ASP A 239 13.89 -4.12 23.96
CA ASP A 239 15.30 -3.77 24.19
C ASP A 239 16.24 -4.81 23.55
N LEU A 240 16.39 -4.68 22.23
CA LEU A 240 17.60 -5.12 21.55
C LEU A 240 18.61 -3.97 21.64
N VAL A 241 19.43 -3.95 22.66
CA VAL A 241 20.66 -3.17 22.72
C VAL A 241 21.83 -4.03 22.28
#